data_21da327aafc561d2db1ac8bc2f74e2ae
#
_entry.id   21da327aafc561d2db1ac8bc2f74e2ae
#
_cell.length_a   1.000
_cell.length_b   1.000
_cell.length_c   1.000
_cell.angle_alpha   90.00
_cell.angle_beta   90.00
_cell.angle_gamma   90.00
#
_symmetry.space_group_name_H-M   'P 1'
#
loop_
_entity.id
_entity.type
_entity.pdbx_description
1 polymer ?
#
loop_
_entity_poly.entity_id
_entity_poly.type
_entity_poly.pdbx_seq_one_letter_code
_entity_poly.pdbx_strand_id
1 'polypeptide(L)'
;FVNPKAIPQMADAAEIAEYVLKTYPDVSFYALTPNARGVQNAWDAGFREVSYVISVSAGHNMANVRRTPDESFADLRAIRERYPDMKIVLDAATTFGCPFDGVVTTEQVVAYLEKAREAGITAVDLCDTIGIANPLQVERLAGVVLEKFPEIRFGIHIHDTRNMGIVNTLTAICSGITR
;
A
#
# COMPACT_ATOMS: atom_id res chain seq x y z
N PHE A 1 11.16 -0.73 -6.21
CA PHE A 1 12.47 -1.37 -5.93
C PHE A 1 12.26 -2.76 -5.35
N VAL A 2 12.13 -3.75 -6.22
CA VAL A 2 11.95 -5.16 -5.89
C VAL A 2 13.23 -5.95 -6.21
N ASN A 3 13.29 -7.22 -5.78
CA ASN A 3 14.44 -8.06 -6.07
C ASN A 3 14.51 -8.39 -7.57
N PRO A 4 15.55 -7.96 -8.32
CA PRO A 4 15.66 -8.19 -9.76
C PRO A 4 15.82 -9.67 -10.14
N LYS A 5 16.22 -10.53 -9.20
CA LYS A 5 16.24 -11.99 -9.44
C LYS A 5 14.83 -12.59 -9.44
N ALA A 6 13.88 -11.97 -8.74
CA ALA A 6 12.48 -12.39 -8.72
C ALA A 6 11.69 -11.78 -9.88
N ILE A 7 11.97 -10.50 -10.21
CA ILE A 7 11.30 -9.75 -11.28
C ILE A 7 12.36 -9.04 -12.12
N PRO A 8 12.96 -9.73 -13.12
CA PRO A 8 14.03 -9.15 -13.95
C PRO A 8 13.63 -7.89 -14.72
N GLN A 9 12.33 -7.76 -15.04
CA GLN A 9 11.77 -6.59 -15.73
C GLN A 9 11.88 -5.28 -14.93
N MET A 10 12.18 -5.36 -13.61
CA MET A 10 12.34 -4.21 -12.72
C MET A 10 13.81 -3.96 -12.36
N ALA A 11 14.77 -4.57 -13.08
CA ALA A 11 16.19 -4.49 -12.77
C ALA A 11 16.78 -3.09 -12.98
N ASP A 12 16.19 -2.30 -13.88
CA ASP A 12 16.59 -0.94 -14.25
C ASP A 12 15.98 0.17 -13.39
N ALA A 13 15.29 -0.20 -12.29
CA ALA A 13 14.58 0.75 -11.44
C ALA A 13 15.47 1.92 -10.93
N ALA A 14 16.77 1.68 -10.70
CA ALA A 14 17.70 2.74 -10.27
C ALA A 14 18.04 3.72 -11.41
N GLU A 15 18.21 3.23 -12.64
CA GLU A 15 18.46 4.06 -13.82
C GLU A 15 17.25 4.92 -14.17
N ILE A 16 16.04 4.32 -14.09
CA ILE A 16 14.79 5.06 -14.25
C ILE A 16 14.65 6.14 -13.19
N ALA A 17 14.95 5.82 -11.93
CA ALA A 17 14.90 6.77 -10.83
C ALA A 17 15.80 7.99 -11.09
N GLU A 18 17.06 7.77 -11.43
CA GLU A 18 18.01 8.84 -11.77
C GLU A 18 17.47 9.72 -12.91
N TYR A 19 16.98 9.09 -13.96
CA TYR A 19 16.45 9.79 -15.12
C TYR A 19 15.23 10.66 -14.77
N VAL A 20 14.20 10.09 -14.09
CA VAL A 20 12.96 10.82 -13.84
C VAL A 20 13.16 11.95 -12.82
N LEU A 21 13.92 11.72 -11.75
CA LEU A 21 14.17 12.72 -10.72
C LEU A 21 14.98 13.91 -11.28
N LYS A 22 15.88 13.67 -12.24
CA LYS A 22 16.65 14.72 -12.91
C LYS A 22 15.87 15.44 -13.98
N THR A 23 15.06 14.72 -14.75
CA THR A 23 14.36 15.27 -15.93
C THR A 23 13.08 16.02 -15.58
N TYR A 24 12.41 15.58 -14.51
CA TYR A 24 11.10 16.10 -14.13
C TYR A 24 11.09 16.54 -12.64
N PRO A 25 11.86 17.57 -12.27
CA PRO A 25 12.02 17.99 -10.88
C PRO A 25 10.72 18.49 -10.22
N ASP A 26 9.74 18.93 -11.02
CA ASP A 26 8.45 19.44 -10.56
C ASP A 26 7.40 18.33 -10.39
N VAL A 27 7.74 17.09 -10.70
CA VAL A 27 6.85 15.93 -10.54
C VAL A 27 7.18 15.18 -9.26
N SER A 28 6.17 14.91 -8.45
CA SER A 28 6.33 14.06 -7.27
C SER A 28 6.35 12.60 -7.68
N PHE A 29 7.49 11.96 -7.46
CA PHE A 29 7.66 10.52 -7.70
C PHE A 29 7.73 9.76 -6.39
N TYR A 30 7.18 8.55 -6.39
CA TYR A 30 7.34 7.59 -5.31
C TYR A 30 7.67 6.20 -5.86
N ALA A 31 8.25 5.36 -5.02
CA ALA A 31 8.68 4.03 -5.41
C ALA A 31 7.94 2.96 -4.61
N LEU A 32 7.46 1.92 -5.28
CA LEU A 32 6.92 0.73 -4.59
C LEU A 32 8.06 -0.10 -4.01
N THR A 33 7.90 -0.46 -2.73
CA THR A 33 8.91 -1.21 -1.97
C THR A 33 8.25 -2.30 -1.11
N PRO A 34 8.67 -3.56 -1.22
CA PRO A 34 8.06 -4.65 -0.47
C PRO A 34 8.74 -4.93 0.89
N ASN A 35 9.87 -4.30 1.19
CA ASN A 35 10.70 -4.57 2.38
C ASN A 35 11.75 -3.49 2.62
N ALA A 36 12.46 -3.56 3.75
CA ALA A 36 13.50 -2.62 4.14
C ALA A 36 14.62 -2.45 3.10
N ARG A 37 15.00 -3.51 2.38
CA ARG A 37 16.01 -3.41 1.32
C ARG A 37 15.52 -2.57 0.15
N GLY A 38 14.24 -2.73 -0.23
CA GLY A 38 13.61 -1.90 -1.26
C GLY A 38 13.59 -0.42 -0.85
N VAL A 39 13.24 -0.12 0.40
CA VAL A 39 13.26 1.25 0.94
C VAL A 39 14.67 1.83 0.94
N GLN A 40 15.69 1.06 1.38
CA GLN A 40 17.09 1.49 1.30
C GLN A 40 17.48 1.86 -0.14
N ASN A 41 17.19 0.98 -1.09
CA ASN A 41 17.52 1.21 -2.50
C ASN A 41 16.79 2.45 -3.07
N ALA A 42 15.54 2.66 -2.71
CA ALA A 42 14.77 3.85 -3.10
C ALA A 42 15.38 5.13 -2.49
N TRP A 43 15.76 5.09 -1.21
CA TRP A 43 16.43 6.21 -0.53
C TRP A 43 17.74 6.57 -1.21
N ASP A 44 18.58 5.57 -1.48
CA ASP A 44 19.89 5.75 -2.13
C ASP A 44 19.74 6.28 -3.57
N ALA A 45 18.65 5.92 -4.25
CA ALA A 45 18.30 6.44 -5.57
C ALA A 45 17.70 7.87 -5.54
N GLY A 46 17.49 8.47 -4.36
CA GLY A 46 17.00 9.83 -4.21
C GLY A 46 15.51 9.98 -3.91
N PHE A 47 14.73 8.90 -3.85
CA PHE A 47 13.33 8.99 -3.44
C PHE A 47 13.17 9.40 -1.97
N ARG A 48 12.14 10.17 -1.70
CA ARG A 48 11.74 10.59 -0.33
C ARG A 48 10.28 10.21 -0.02
N GLU A 49 9.63 9.50 -0.93
CA GLU A 49 8.33 8.91 -0.74
C GLU A 49 8.32 7.48 -1.31
N VAL A 50 7.74 6.54 -0.55
CA VAL A 50 7.58 5.14 -0.97
C VAL A 50 6.18 4.63 -0.66
N SER A 51 5.70 3.72 -1.51
CA SER A 51 4.59 2.83 -1.21
C SER A 51 5.17 1.55 -0.61
N TYR A 52 4.71 1.18 0.59
CA TYR A 52 5.15 0.00 1.31
C TYR A 52 4.00 -0.99 1.45
N VAL A 53 4.18 -2.20 0.99
CA VAL A 53 3.09 -3.18 0.87
C VAL A 53 3.06 -4.12 2.06
N ILE A 54 1.93 -4.15 2.78
CA ILE A 54 1.59 -5.19 3.76
C ILE A 54 0.16 -5.65 3.46
N SER A 55 -0.05 -6.95 3.40
CA SER A 55 -1.40 -7.48 3.16
C SER A 55 -2.20 -7.56 4.46
N VAL A 56 -3.50 -7.27 4.38
CA VAL A 56 -4.45 -7.51 5.48
C VAL A 56 -4.51 -9.01 5.77
N SER A 57 -4.49 -9.84 4.74
CA SER A 57 -4.54 -11.30 4.84
C SER A 57 -3.15 -11.91 5.05
N ALA A 58 -3.05 -12.85 5.98
CA ALA A 58 -1.80 -13.53 6.30
C ALA A 58 -1.30 -14.42 5.15
N GLY A 59 -2.22 -15.15 4.49
CA GLY A 59 -1.88 -16.01 3.38
C GLY A 59 -1.28 -15.25 2.21
N HIS A 60 -1.87 -14.11 1.84
CA HIS A 60 -1.30 -13.28 0.78
C HIS A 60 0.03 -12.63 1.18
N ASN A 61 0.15 -12.14 2.42
CA ASN A 61 1.41 -11.55 2.89
C ASN A 61 2.56 -12.56 2.84
N MET A 62 2.29 -13.80 3.27
CA MET A 62 3.26 -14.89 3.21
C MET A 62 3.64 -15.24 1.76
N ALA A 63 2.67 -15.29 0.85
CA ALA A 63 2.92 -15.57 -0.57
C ALA A 63 3.71 -14.44 -1.26
N ASN A 64 3.40 -13.18 -0.92
CA ASN A 64 3.99 -12.01 -1.57
C ASN A 64 5.39 -11.65 -1.05
N VAL A 65 5.55 -11.58 0.27
CA VAL A 65 6.80 -11.09 0.89
C VAL A 65 7.48 -12.11 1.81
N ARG A 66 6.92 -13.31 1.94
CA ARG A 66 7.43 -14.43 2.78
C ARG A 66 7.54 -14.06 4.27
N ARG A 67 6.60 -13.26 4.76
CA ARG A 67 6.50 -12.80 6.15
C ARG A 67 5.04 -12.81 6.59
N THR A 68 4.84 -12.92 7.89
CA THR A 68 3.54 -12.62 8.50
C THR A 68 3.29 -11.11 8.45
N PRO A 69 2.03 -10.65 8.55
CA PRO A 69 1.74 -9.22 8.70
C PRO A 69 2.46 -8.59 9.90
N ASP A 70 2.55 -9.29 11.03
CA ASP A 70 3.23 -8.79 12.24
C ASP A 70 4.72 -8.58 12.03
N GLU A 71 5.41 -9.50 11.36
CA GLU A 71 6.81 -9.33 10.97
C GLU A 71 6.99 -8.17 10.01
N SER A 72 6.05 -7.97 9.08
CA SER A 72 6.07 -6.84 8.14
C SER A 72 5.86 -5.50 8.84
N PHE A 73 4.97 -5.43 9.83
CA PHE A 73 4.80 -4.24 10.67
C PHE A 73 6.02 -3.97 11.56
N ALA A 74 6.69 -5.00 12.08
CA ALA A 74 7.94 -4.83 12.81
C ALA A 74 9.04 -4.25 11.91
N ASP A 75 9.18 -4.75 10.68
CA ASP A 75 10.09 -4.22 9.67
C ASP A 75 9.77 -2.74 9.34
N LEU A 76 8.48 -2.41 9.17
CA LEU A 76 8.01 -1.05 8.90
C LEU A 76 8.37 -0.07 10.04
N ARG A 77 8.22 -0.46 11.30
CA ARG A 77 8.64 0.37 12.44
C ARG A 77 10.13 0.65 12.42
N ALA A 78 10.97 -0.37 12.19
CA ALA A 78 12.42 -0.21 12.08
C ALA A 78 12.82 0.68 10.88
N ILE A 79 12.09 0.59 9.75
CA ILE A 79 12.28 1.48 8.60
C ILE A 79 12.00 2.94 8.98
N ARG A 80 10.91 3.20 9.69
CA ARG A 80 10.55 4.58 10.10
C ARG A 80 11.59 5.18 11.07
N GLU A 81 12.12 4.38 11.99
CA GLU A 81 13.21 4.83 12.87
C GLU A 81 14.47 5.17 12.10
N ARG A 82 14.81 4.35 11.10
CA ARG A 82 16.02 4.54 10.28
C ARG A 82 15.91 5.67 9.27
N TYR A 83 14.70 5.91 8.73
CA TYR A 83 14.45 6.91 7.69
C TYR A 83 13.29 7.85 8.12
N PRO A 84 13.50 8.72 9.14
CA PRO A 84 12.42 9.56 9.69
C PRO A 84 11.84 10.53 8.66
N ASP A 85 12.62 10.95 7.66
CA ASP A 85 12.21 11.86 6.59
C ASP A 85 11.58 11.16 5.39
N MET A 86 11.53 9.81 5.38
CA MET A 86 10.84 9.06 4.33
C MET A 86 9.34 9.12 4.56
N LYS A 87 8.62 9.66 3.59
CA LYS A 87 7.15 9.56 3.54
C LYS A 87 6.77 8.14 3.13
N ILE A 88 5.98 7.47 3.95
CA ILE A 88 5.53 6.11 3.68
C ILE A 88 4.01 6.13 3.52
N VAL A 89 3.56 5.67 2.36
CA VAL A 89 2.18 5.29 2.13
C VAL A 89 2.09 3.79 2.28
N LEU A 90 1.19 3.31 3.12
CA LEU A 90 1.00 1.89 3.34
C LEU A 90 -0.06 1.34 2.39
N ASP A 91 0.35 0.47 1.46
CA ASP A 91 -0.59 -0.27 0.62
C ASP A 91 -1.16 -1.44 1.42
N ALA A 92 -2.41 -1.32 1.85
CA ALA A 92 -3.16 -2.37 2.52
C ALA A 92 -3.66 -3.39 1.48
N ALA A 93 -2.77 -4.29 1.02
CA ALA A 93 -3.14 -5.27 0.02
C ALA A 93 -4.23 -6.22 0.55
N THR A 94 -5.07 -6.73 -0.35
CA THR A 94 -6.19 -7.64 -0.06
C THR A 94 -7.29 -7.07 0.86
N THR A 95 -7.44 -5.75 0.92
CA THR A 95 -8.47 -5.09 1.76
C THR A 95 -9.89 -5.57 1.47
N PHE A 96 -10.20 -5.88 0.21
CA PHE A 96 -11.56 -6.27 -0.22
C PHE A 96 -11.72 -7.78 -0.44
N GLY A 97 -10.68 -8.55 -0.25
CA GLY A 97 -10.67 -10.00 -0.39
C GLY A 97 -9.32 -10.55 -0.83
N CYS A 98 -9.10 -11.83 -0.54
CA CYS A 98 -7.83 -12.51 -0.71
C CYS A 98 -7.96 -13.77 -1.58
N PRO A 99 -7.02 -14.02 -2.52
CA PRO A 99 -7.05 -15.23 -3.33
C PRO A 99 -6.67 -16.50 -2.55
N PHE A 100 -6.09 -16.36 -1.37
CA PHE A 100 -5.68 -17.47 -0.51
C PHE A 100 -6.64 -17.69 0.66
N ASP A 101 -6.96 -16.62 1.40
CA ASP A 101 -7.75 -16.68 2.63
C ASP A 101 -9.24 -16.37 2.40
N GLY A 102 -9.62 -16.01 1.17
CA GLY A 102 -11.00 -15.73 0.78
C GLY A 102 -11.50 -14.37 1.27
N VAL A 103 -12.61 -14.36 2.01
CA VAL A 103 -13.25 -13.13 2.49
C VAL A 103 -12.38 -12.44 3.52
N VAL A 104 -12.19 -11.13 3.34
CA VAL A 104 -11.57 -10.24 4.34
C VAL A 104 -12.67 -9.38 4.93
N THR A 105 -12.85 -9.43 6.25
CA THR A 105 -13.91 -8.70 6.94
C THR A 105 -13.49 -7.27 7.29
N THR A 106 -14.47 -6.40 7.52
CA THR A 106 -14.21 -5.03 7.98
C THR A 106 -13.43 -5.01 9.31
N GLU A 107 -13.72 -5.94 10.21
CA GLU A 107 -13.02 -6.07 11.50
C GLU A 107 -11.54 -6.41 11.32
N GLN A 108 -11.21 -7.26 10.35
CA GLN A 108 -9.81 -7.56 10.01
C GLN A 108 -9.09 -6.34 9.46
N VAL A 109 -9.75 -5.55 8.60
CA VAL A 109 -9.19 -4.29 8.08
C VAL A 109 -9.00 -3.29 9.21
N VAL A 110 -9.96 -3.15 10.13
CA VAL A 110 -9.85 -2.27 11.30
C VAL A 110 -8.67 -2.69 12.18
N ALA A 111 -8.54 -3.99 12.51
CA ALA A 111 -7.42 -4.49 13.30
C ALA A 111 -6.05 -4.26 12.62
N TYR A 112 -6.00 -4.37 11.30
CA TYR A 112 -4.82 -4.04 10.52
C TYR A 112 -4.49 -2.53 10.59
N LEU A 113 -5.49 -1.66 10.47
CA LEU A 113 -5.32 -0.21 10.55
C LEU A 113 -4.90 0.26 11.95
N GLU A 114 -5.32 -0.42 13.01
CA GLU A 114 -4.78 -0.18 14.36
C GLU A 114 -3.26 -0.40 14.41
N LYS A 115 -2.77 -1.49 13.83
CA LYS A 115 -1.31 -1.75 13.73
C LYS A 115 -0.60 -0.70 12.88
N ALA A 116 -1.22 -0.23 11.81
CA ALA A 116 -0.69 0.85 10.98
C ALA A 116 -0.58 2.16 11.77
N ARG A 117 -1.62 2.52 12.55
CA ARG A 117 -1.65 3.66 13.45
C ARG A 117 -0.55 3.56 14.52
N GLU A 118 -0.42 2.40 15.19
CA GLU A 118 0.64 2.14 16.16
C GLU A 118 2.05 2.24 15.56
N ALA A 119 2.20 1.90 14.28
CA ALA A 119 3.43 2.11 13.53
C ALA A 119 3.61 3.57 13.08
N GLY A 120 2.70 4.48 13.42
CA GLY A 120 2.75 5.90 13.09
C GLY A 120 2.48 6.20 11.61
N ILE A 121 1.76 5.33 10.90
CA ILE A 121 1.37 5.56 9.51
C ILE A 121 0.20 6.54 9.45
N THR A 122 0.32 7.53 8.57
CA THR A 122 -0.68 8.59 8.36
C THR A 122 -1.27 8.61 6.96
N ALA A 123 -0.85 7.69 6.08
CA ALA A 123 -1.40 7.52 4.74
C ALA A 123 -1.50 6.03 4.39
N VAL A 124 -2.70 5.59 3.98
CA VAL A 124 -2.98 4.19 3.65
C VAL A 124 -3.79 4.13 2.35
N ASP A 125 -3.35 3.32 1.41
CA ASP A 125 -4.12 2.97 0.23
C ASP A 125 -4.84 1.63 0.44
N LEU A 126 -6.18 1.64 0.37
CA LEU A 126 -7.02 0.45 0.47
C LEU A 126 -6.99 -0.27 -0.89
N CYS A 127 -6.40 -1.47 -0.95
CA CYS A 127 -6.13 -2.12 -2.23
C CYS A 127 -7.11 -3.26 -2.52
N ASP A 128 -7.81 -3.17 -3.66
CA ASP A 128 -8.50 -4.31 -4.27
C ASP A 128 -7.54 -5.09 -5.15
N THR A 129 -6.70 -5.89 -4.50
CA THR A 129 -5.56 -6.59 -5.11
C THR A 129 -5.95 -7.53 -6.26
N ILE A 130 -7.13 -8.09 -6.22
CA ILE A 130 -7.61 -9.06 -7.23
C ILE A 130 -8.84 -8.56 -8.02
N GLY A 131 -9.24 -7.32 -7.83
CA GLY A 131 -10.31 -6.67 -8.58
C GLY A 131 -11.69 -7.30 -8.37
N ILE A 132 -12.02 -7.63 -7.11
CA ILE A 132 -13.29 -8.31 -6.76
C ILE A 132 -14.26 -7.43 -5.96
N ALA A 133 -13.82 -6.26 -5.54
CA ALA A 133 -14.67 -5.32 -4.80
C ALA A 133 -15.90 -4.91 -5.63
N ASN A 134 -16.93 -4.53 -4.91
CA ASN A 134 -18.12 -3.89 -5.48
C ASN A 134 -18.38 -2.55 -4.76
N PRO A 135 -19.18 -1.65 -5.36
CA PRO A 135 -19.42 -0.32 -4.80
C PRO A 135 -19.93 -0.33 -3.36
N LEU A 136 -20.82 -1.26 -3.01
CA LEU A 136 -21.37 -1.35 -1.66
C LEU A 136 -20.31 -1.72 -0.61
N GLN A 137 -19.37 -2.59 -0.98
CA GLN A 137 -18.22 -2.92 -0.08
C GLN A 137 -17.32 -1.70 0.10
N VAL A 138 -17.02 -0.97 -0.99
CA VAL A 138 -16.20 0.24 -0.96
C VAL A 138 -16.83 1.31 -0.09
N GLU A 139 -18.13 1.61 -0.30
CA GLU A 139 -18.87 2.60 0.47
C GLU A 139 -18.88 2.27 1.99
N ARG A 140 -19.23 1.04 2.33
CA ARG A 140 -19.29 0.59 3.73
C ARG A 140 -17.93 0.67 4.42
N LEU A 141 -16.89 0.19 3.76
CA LEU A 141 -15.55 0.23 4.33
C LEU A 141 -15.05 1.66 4.48
N ALA A 142 -15.23 2.51 3.44
CA ALA A 142 -14.87 3.92 3.49
C ALA A 142 -15.53 4.64 4.68
N GLY A 143 -16.84 4.44 4.89
CA GLY A 143 -17.54 5.01 6.05
C GLY A 143 -16.91 4.61 7.38
N VAL A 144 -16.60 3.31 7.56
CA VAL A 144 -16.00 2.81 8.81
C VAL A 144 -14.58 3.37 9.03
N VAL A 145 -13.73 3.35 8.00
CA VAL A 145 -12.32 3.74 8.19
C VAL A 145 -12.16 5.26 8.37
N LEU A 146 -12.96 6.06 7.67
CA LEU A 146 -12.94 7.52 7.81
C LEU A 146 -13.44 7.97 9.19
N GLU A 147 -14.43 7.27 9.75
CA GLU A 147 -14.94 7.55 11.11
C GLU A 147 -13.92 7.14 12.18
N LYS A 148 -13.32 5.94 12.07
CA LYS A 148 -12.45 5.39 13.11
C LYS A 148 -11.02 5.93 13.10
N PHE A 149 -10.53 6.36 11.95
CA PHE A 149 -9.13 6.79 11.75
C PHE A 149 -9.06 8.15 11.05
N PRO A 150 -9.63 9.22 11.66
CA PRO A 150 -9.66 10.55 11.03
C PRO A 150 -8.26 11.16 10.82
N GLU A 151 -7.24 10.64 11.52
CA GLU A 151 -5.84 11.05 11.39
C GLU A 151 -5.13 10.39 10.20
N ILE A 152 -5.71 9.34 9.60
CA ILE A 152 -5.13 8.64 8.45
C ILE A 152 -5.76 9.20 7.17
N ARG A 153 -4.92 9.62 6.25
CA ARG A 153 -5.35 9.96 4.89
C ARG A 153 -5.48 8.68 4.06
N PHE A 154 -6.70 8.37 3.66
CA PHE A 154 -6.98 7.20 2.85
C PHE A 154 -6.93 7.50 1.37
N GLY A 155 -6.36 6.56 0.63
CA GLY A 155 -6.43 6.41 -0.81
C GLY A 155 -7.08 5.10 -1.20
N ILE A 156 -7.30 4.91 -2.51
CA ILE A 156 -7.82 3.67 -3.05
C ILE A 156 -7.03 3.21 -4.26
N HIS A 157 -6.69 1.91 -4.28
CA HIS A 157 -6.01 1.26 -5.39
C HIS A 157 -6.85 0.08 -5.86
N ILE A 158 -7.49 0.22 -7.02
CA ILE A 158 -8.45 -0.75 -7.53
C ILE A 158 -7.92 -1.43 -8.79
N HIS A 159 -7.89 -2.77 -8.79
CA HIS A 159 -7.73 -3.55 -10.00
C HIS A 159 -9.07 -3.73 -10.72
N ASP A 160 -9.03 -3.76 -12.05
CA ASP A 160 -10.25 -3.74 -12.89
C ASP A 160 -10.61 -5.12 -13.47
N THR A 161 -10.29 -6.20 -12.75
CA THR A 161 -10.48 -7.59 -13.21
C THR A 161 -11.93 -7.91 -13.59
N ARG A 162 -12.89 -7.25 -12.96
CA ARG A 162 -14.34 -7.45 -13.18
C ARG A 162 -15.03 -6.22 -13.79
N ASN A 163 -14.27 -5.31 -14.39
CA ASN A 163 -14.79 -4.05 -14.95
C ASN A 163 -15.54 -3.18 -13.92
N MET A 164 -15.11 -3.25 -12.64
CA MET A 164 -15.67 -2.46 -11.55
C MET A 164 -14.71 -1.35 -11.09
N GLY A 165 -13.52 -1.24 -11.69
CA GLY A 165 -12.48 -0.32 -11.23
C GLY A 165 -12.94 1.13 -11.20
N ILE A 166 -13.52 1.62 -12.29
CA ILE A 166 -13.98 3.02 -12.39
C ILE A 166 -15.11 3.30 -11.42
N VAL A 167 -16.13 2.42 -11.34
CA VAL A 167 -17.28 2.64 -10.46
C VAL A 167 -16.87 2.54 -8.99
N ASN A 168 -15.98 1.63 -8.61
CA ASN A 168 -15.45 1.53 -7.25
C ASN A 168 -14.63 2.76 -6.87
N THR A 169 -13.81 3.27 -7.78
CA THR A 169 -13.04 4.51 -7.57
C THR A 169 -13.97 5.71 -7.40
N LEU A 170 -14.98 5.84 -8.25
CA LEU A 170 -15.98 6.91 -8.10
C LEU A 170 -16.73 6.80 -6.76
N THR A 171 -17.12 5.58 -6.36
CA THR A 171 -17.77 5.35 -5.07
C THR A 171 -16.84 5.76 -3.90
N ALA A 172 -15.57 5.42 -3.94
CA ALA A 172 -14.60 5.81 -2.93
C ALA A 172 -14.50 7.35 -2.81
N ILE A 173 -14.40 8.05 -3.94
CA ILE A 173 -14.37 9.53 -3.98
C ILE A 173 -15.66 10.11 -3.38
N CYS A 174 -16.81 9.61 -3.78
CA CYS A 174 -18.11 10.06 -3.23
C CYS A 174 -18.26 9.78 -1.74
N SER A 175 -17.57 8.75 -1.23
CA SER A 175 -17.53 8.40 0.19
C SER A 175 -16.50 9.21 1.01
N GLY A 176 -15.71 10.09 0.37
CA GLY A 176 -14.74 10.96 1.04
C GLY A 176 -13.29 10.48 1.01
N ILE A 177 -12.95 9.43 0.27
CA ILE A 177 -11.56 9.04 0.01
C ILE A 177 -10.94 10.08 -0.95
N THR A 178 -9.79 10.65 -0.59
CA THR A 178 -9.22 11.83 -1.28
C THR A 178 -7.88 11.58 -1.97
N ARG A 179 -7.37 10.34 -1.95
CA ARG A 179 -6.11 9.98 -2.56
C ARG A 179 -6.25 8.84 -3.57
#